data_89c8a59f63e1a2da41561d3b0daa0c91
#
_entry.id   89c8a59f63e1a2da41561d3b0daa0c91
#
_cell.length_a   1.000
_cell.length_b   1.000
_cell.length_c   1.000
_cell.angle_alpha   90.00
_cell.angle_beta   90.00
_cell.angle_gamma   90.00
#
_symmetry.space_group_name_H-M   'P 1'
#
loop_
_entity.id
_entity.type
_entity.pdbx_description
1 polymer ?
#
loop_
_entity_poly.entity_id
_entity_poly.type
_entity_poly.pdbx_seq_one_letter_code
_entity_poly.pdbx_strand_id
1 'polypeptide(L)'
;MFLVVLVLIFGCAGVGYGQEPKRILSVEAFDMLNTVPDTYLVDIRTQAEYQFVGHPFKAYNYPYLLFTTTFAKDDEKPSYQLTKNKVFLEQIGKVFKKTDNLLLLDRDGTRSAQAAKELVSAGYKNAFDVYDGFEGAEFPAFDDPNKHKYYRQLAKRNNIYGFEHRRHSGWQFWGLPWTYEMDPKYVYPPDLGAPQK
;
A
#
# COMPACT_ATOMS: atom_id res chain seq x y z
N MET A 1 -44.67 -51.84 12.43
CA MET A 1 -43.46 -51.68 11.58
C MET A 1 -43.14 -50.18 11.49
N PHE A 2 -42.28 -49.71 12.42
CA PHE A 2 -41.91 -48.26 12.48
C PHE A 2 -40.67 -48.01 11.61
N LEU A 3 -40.80 -47.14 10.64
CA LEU A 3 -39.73 -46.73 9.75
C LEU A 3 -38.96 -45.60 10.43
N VAL A 4 -37.72 -45.85 10.86
CA VAL A 4 -36.80 -44.83 11.39
C VAL A 4 -36.11 -44.18 10.19
N VAL A 5 -36.41 -42.90 9.93
CA VAL A 5 -35.71 -42.09 8.93
C VAL A 5 -34.51 -41.48 9.59
N LEU A 6 -33.30 -41.94 9.22
CA LEU A 6 -32.04 -41.41 9.65
C LEU A 6 -31.73 -40.17 8.80
N VAL A 7 -31.90 -38.97 9.36
CA VAL A 7 -31.48 -37.72 8.71
C VAL A 7 -29.97 -37.53 8.93
N LEU A 8 -29.19 -37.77 7.90
CA LEU A 8 -27.75 -37.41 7.87
C LEU A 8 -27.63 -35.90 7.62
N ILE A 9 -27.30 -35.16 8.68
CA ILE A 9 -26.93 -33.75 8.57
C ILE A 9 -25.50 -33.71 8.06
N PHE A 10 -25.33 -33.44 6.76
CA PHE A 10 -24.06 -33.06 6.17
C PHE A 10 -23.71 -31.64 6.70
N GLY A 11 -22.81 -31.57 7.67
CA GLY A 11 -22.22 -30.31 8.07
C GLY A 11 -21.35 -29.78 6.90
N CYS A 12 -21.85 -28.77 6.17
CA CYS A 12 -21.03 -27.97 5.30
C CYS A 12 -19.97 -27.28 6.17
N ALA A 13 -18.76 -27.83 6.19
CA ALA A 13 -17.58 -27.08 6.63
C ALA A 13 -17.46 -25.88 5.68
N GLY A 14 -17.91 -24.70 6.12
CA GLY A 14 -17.74 -23.46 5.39
C GLY A 14 -16.24 -23.24 5.18
N VAL A 15 -15.81 -23.28 3.92
CA VAL A 15 -14.49 -22.79 3.53
C VAL A 15 -14.50 -21.32 3.92
N GLY A 16 -13.81 -20.99 5.00
CA GLY A 16 -13.66 -19.62 5.45
C GLY A 16 -12.94 -18.83 4.34
N TYR A 17 -13.67 -18.10 3.54
CA TYR A 17 -13.09 -17.08 2.68
C TYR A 17 -12.37 -16.10 3.62
N GLY A 18 -11.03 -16.06 3.54
CA GLY A 18 -10.24 -15.10 4.27
C GLY A 18 -10.79 -13.70 3.99
N GLN A 19 -10.95 -12.90 5.05
CA GLN A 19 -11.45 -11.53 4.93
C GLN A 19 -10.54 -10.76 3.97
N GLU A 20 -11.08 -10.23 2.87
CA GLU A 20 -10.32 -9.36 1.97
C GLU A 20 -10.04 -8.01 2.66
N PRO A 21 -8.87 -7.40 2.46
CA PRO A 21 -8.55 -6.10 3.03
C PRO A 21 -9.49 -5.02 2.49
N LYS A 22 -9.82 -4.07 3.33
CA LYS A 22 -10.60 -2.90 2.92
C LYS A 22 -9.74 -2.00 2.06
N ARG A 23 -10.32 -1.43 1.01
CA ARG A 23 -9.65 -0.52 0.09
C ARG A 23 -10.17 0.89 0.30
N ILE A 24 -9.25 1.86 0.44
CA ILE A 24 -9.57 3.26 0.66
C ILE A 24 -8.67 4.17 -0.21
N LEU A 25 -9.15 5.36 -0.51
CA LEU A 25 -8.36 6.41 -1.16
C LEU A 25 -7.40 7.09 -0.16
N SER A 26 -6.35 7.71 -0.67
CA SER A 26 -5.42 8.53 0.14
C SER A 26 -6.13 9.62 0.93
N VAL A 27 -7.17 10.24 0.37
CA VAL A 27 -7.97 11.26 1.08
C VAL A 27 -8.76 10.67 2.24
N GLU A 28 -9.32 9.47 2.08
CA GLU A 28 -10.01 8.74 3.16
C GLU A 28 -9.02 8.29 4.23
N ALA A 29 -7.84 7.82 3.81
CA ALA A 29 -6.75 7.47 4.71
C ALA A 29 -6.31 8.66 5.56
N PHE A 30 -6.14 9.83 4.94
CA PHE A 30 -5.80 11.07 5.65
C PHE A 30 -6.89 11.48 6.63
N ASP A 31 -8.16 11.37 6.26
CA ASP A 31 -9.28 11.65 7.16
C ASP A 31 -9.28 10.69 8.37
N MET A 32 -9.08 9.40 8.16
CA MET A 32 -8.96 8.39 9.23
C MET A 32 -7.80 8.69 10.19
N LEU A 33 -6.64 9.12 9.68
CA LEU A 33 -5.48 9.50 10.52
C LEU A 33 -5.80 10.64 11.47
N ASN A 34 -6.71 11.53 11.12
CA ASN A 34 -7.08 12.69 11.92
C ASN A 34 -8.30 12.47 12.81
N THR A 35 -9.14 11.47 12.51
CA THR A 35 -10.44 11.30 13.17
C THR A 35 -10.62 9.97 13.91
N VAL A 36 -9.85 8.93 13.53
CA VAL A 36 -10.02 7.58 14.11
C VAL A 36 -8.83 7.24 14.99
N PRO A 37 -9.05 6.97 16.29
CA PRO A 37 -7.99 6.55 17.21
C PRO A 37 -7.25 5.29 16.74
N ASP A 38 -6.02 5.10 17.23
CA ASP A 38 -5.17 3.93 16.93
C ASP A 38 -5.02 3.65 15.43
N THR A 39 -4.93 4.72 14.64
CA THR A 39 -4.76 4.67 13.18
C THR A 39 -3.35 5.11 12.81
N TYR A 40 -2.67 4.30 12.01
CA TYR A 40 -1.28 4.51 11.61
C TYR A 40 -1.11 4.36 10.12
N LEU A 41 -0.37 5.29 9.50
CA LEU A 41 0.04 5.18 8.11
C LEU A 41 1.37 4.43 8.03
N VAL A 42 1.37 3.34 7.29
CA VAL A 42 2.54 2.49 7.07
C VAL A 42 2.95 2.58 5.61
N ASP A 43 4.00 3.32 5.34
CA ASP A 43 4.61 3.42 4.02
C ASP A 43 5.45 2.17 3.76
N ILE A 44 4.97 1.30 2.91
CA ILE A 44 5.58 0.01 2.61
C ILE A 44 6.53 0.05 1.41
N ARG A 45 6.83 1.24 0.90
CA ARG A 45 7.80 1.45 -0.16
C ARG A 45 9.22 1.19 0.34
N THR A 46 10.16 1.03 -0.58
CA THR A 46 11.58 0.91 -0.24
C THR A 46 12.09 2.17 0.46
N GLN A 47 13.20 2.06 1.20
CA GLN A 47 13.83 3.21 1.85
C GLN A 47 14.21 4.30 0.83
N ALA A 48 14.65 3.90 -0.36
CA ALA A 48 15.01 4.83 -1.42
C ALA A 48 13.78 5.63 -1.92
N GLU A 49 12.64 4.98 -2.12
CA GLU A 49 11.39 5.67 -2.47
C GLU A 49 10.97 6.62 -1.35
N TYR A 50 11.00 6.16 -0.09
CA TYR A 50 10.63 6.96 1.08
C TYR A 50 11.48 8.23 1.21
N GLN A 51 12.79 8.10 1.07
CA GLN A 51 13.74 9.21 1.20
C GLN A 51 13.74 10.15 0.00
N PHE A 52 13.81 9.62 -1.24
CA PHE A 52 14.10 10.43 -2.43
C PHE A 52 12.87 10.88 -3.20
N VAL A 53 11.76 10.17 -3.08
CA VAL A 53 10.47 10.60 -3.65
C VAL A 53 9.67 11.43 -2.65
N GLY A 54 10.05 11.35 -1.36
CA GLY A 54 9.33 11.94 -0.23
C GLY A 54 8.29 10.98 0.35
N HIS A 55 7.68 11.38 1.46
CA HIS A 55 6.74 10.54 2.21
C HIS A 55 5.72 11.37 2.98
N PRO A 56 4.55 10.84 3.33
CA PRO A 56 3.59 11.53 4.18
C PRO A 56 4.17 11.79 5.57
N PHE A 57 3.77 12.88 6.20
CA PHE A 57 4.17 13.19 7.57
C PHE A 57 3.78 12.06 8.53
N LYS A 58 4.72 11.64 9.38
CA LYS A 58 4.54 10.60 10.41
C LYS A 58 4.16 9.21 9.84
N ALA A 59 4.38 8.97 8.54
CA ALA A 59 4.25 7.64 7.98
C ALA A 59 5.42 6.76 8.42
N TYR A 60 5.12 5.61 8.98
CA TYR A 60 6.12 4.62 9.37
C TYR A 60 6.64 3.89 8.13
N ASN A 61 7.94 3.96 7.85
CA ASN A 61 8.50 3.20 6.74
C ASN A 61 8.78 1.75 7.16
N TYR A 62 8.02 0.82 6.62
CA TYR A 62 8.19 -0.63 6.79
C TYR A 62 8.13 -1.31 5.43
N PRO A 63 9.25 -1.39 4.70
CA PRO A 63 9.27 -1.90 3.33
C PRO A 63 8.72 -3.32 3.22
N TYR A 64 7.71 -3.50 2.36
CA TYR A 64 7.20 -4.83 2.00
C TYR A 64 8.15 -5.56 1.06
N LEU A 65 8.77 -4.79 0.17
CA LEU A 65 9.84 -5.25 -0.72
C LEU A 65 11.09 -4.40 -0.47
N LEU A 66 12.26 -5.03 -0.56
CA LEU A 66 13.57 -4.40 -0.42
C LEU A 66 14.22 -4.22 -1.80
N PHE A 67 14.89 -3.10 -1.98
CA PHE A 67 15.67 -2.82 -3.18
C PHE A 67 16.89 -3.75 -3.26
N THR A 68 17.21 -4.21 -4.47
CA THR A 68 18.42 -5.01 -4.72
C THR A 68 19.30 -4.35 -5.78
N THR A 69 20.55 -4.81 -5.87
CA THR A 69 21.48 -4.39 -6.92
C THR A 69 21.37 -5.26 -8.19
N THR A 70 20.47 -6.23 -8.22
CA THR A 70 20.26 -7.11 -9.37
C THR A 70 19.43 -6.39 -10.43
N PHE A 71 20.00 -6.23 -11.62
CA PHE A 71 19.32 -5.61 -12.75
C PHE A 71 18.76 -6.66 -13.69
N ALA A 72 17.45 -6.69 -13.89
CA ALA A 72 16.75 -7.56 -14.83
C ALA A 72 16.69 -6.87 -16.19
N LYS A 73 17.64 -7.20 -17.07
CA LYS A 73 17.77 -6.55 -18.40
C LYS A 73 16.88 -7.17 -19.47
N ASP A 74 16.48 -8.42 -19.27
CA ASP A 74 15.73 -9.21 -20.27
C ASP A 74 14.22 -9.14 -20.07
N ASP A 75 13.76 -8.36 -19.06
CA ASP A 75 12.37 -8.10 -18.82
C ASP A 75 11.78 -7.09 -19.85
N GLU A 76 10.47 -7.13 -20.04
CA GLU A 76 9.75 -6.18 -20.91
C GLU A 76 10.03 -4.72 -20.52
N LYS A 77 10.17 -4.47 -19.22
CA LYS A 77 10.60 -3.19 -18.64
C LYS A 77 11.85 -3.41 -17.79
N PRO A 78 13.05 -3.28 -18.36
CA PRO A 78 14.30 -3.49 -17.61
C PRO A 78 14.36 -2.63 -16.35
N SER A 79 14.66 -3.25 -15.20
CA SER A 79 14.66 -2.55 -13.91
C SER A 79 15.52 -3.26 -12.87
N TYR A 80 15.85 -2.56 -11.79
CA TYR A 80 16.38 -3.21 -10.60
C TYR A 80 15.29 -4.02 -9.91
N GLN A 81 15.61 -5.27 -9.57
CA GLN A 81 14.68 -6.17 -8.92
C GLN A 81 14.45 -5.79 -7.45
N LEU A 82 13.24 -6.03 -7.01
CA LEU A 82 12.88 -5.97 -5.60
C LEU A 82 12.78 -7.39 -5.04
N THR A 83 13.11 -7.56 -3.76
CA THR A 83 12.99 -8.84 -3.05
C THR A 83 12.06 -8.70 -1.85
N LYS A 84 11.35 -9.78 -1.52
CA LYS A 84 10.44 -9.80 -0.36
C LYS A 84 11.21 -9.54 0.94
N ASN A 85 10.72 -8.62 1.76
CA ASN A 85 11.19 -8.45 3.11
C ASN A 85 10.66 -9.58 4.01
N LYS A 86 11.50 -10.55 4.31
CA LYS A 86 11.12 -11.75 5.06
C LYS A 86 10.71 -11.47 6.52
N VAL A 87 11.15 -10.34 7.07
CA VAL A 87 10.86 -9.94 8.46
C VAL A 87 9.74 -8.90 8.56
N PHE A 88 9.05 -8.59 7.45
CA PHE A 88 7.99 -7.58 7.40
C PHE A 88 6.92 -7.77 8.49
N LEU A 89 6.31 -8.96 8.55
CA LEU A 89 5.27 -9.27 9.55
C LEU A 89 5.79 -9.22 10.99
N GLU A 90 7.00 -9.72 11.21
CA GLU A 90 7.63 -9.70 12.52
C GLU A 90 7.83 -8.25 13.01
N GLN A 91 8.33 -7.39 12.15
CA GLN A 91 8.58 -5.99 12.49
C GLN A 91 7.31 -5.19 12.71
N ILE A 92 6.29 -5.39 11.88
CA ILE A 92 4.96 -4.81 12.10
C ILE A 92 4.42 -5.24 13.48
N GLY A 93 4.56 -6.51 13.84
CA GLY A 93 4.08 -7.06 15.11
C GLY A 93 4.81 -6.56 16.36
N LYS A 94 6.01 -6.00 16.23
CA LYS A 94 6.75 -5.37 17.33
C LYS A 94 6.23 -3.99 17.70
N VAL A 95 5.55 -3.30 16.78
CA VAL A 95 5.16 -1.90 16.92
C VAL A 95 3.64 -1.74 17.01
N PHE A 96 2.90 -2.48 16.18
CA PHE A 96 1.46 -2.31 16.05
C PHE A 96 0.69 -3.49 16.60
N LYS A 97 -0.41 -3.21 17.29
CA LYS A 97 -1.35 -4.22 17.78
C LYS A 97 -2.21 -4.75 16.64
N LYS A 98 -2.69 -5.97 16.75
CA LYS A 98 -3.61 -6.56 15.76
C LYS A 98 -4.98 -5.88 15.68
N THR A 99 -5.28 -5.00 16.63
CA THR A 99 -6.50 -4.19 16.70
C THR A 99 -6.34 -2.81 16.07
N ASP A 100 -5.09 -2.37 15.83
CA ASP A 100 -4.82 -1.06 15.27
C ASP A 100 -5.30 -0.98 13.81
N ASN A 101 -5.64 0.23 13.36
CA ASN A 101 -5.97 0.51 11.99
C ASN A 101 -4.67 0.80 11.23
N LEU A 102 -4.23 -0.11 10.38
CA LEU A 102 -3.02 0.01 9.60
C LEU A 102 -3.36 0.39 8.14
N LEU A 103 -3.02 1.60 7.76
CA LEU A 103 -3.24 2.13 6.42
C LEU A 103 -1.96 1.91 5.61
N LEU A 104 -1.96 0.93 4.71
CA LEU A 104 -0.77 0.55 3.96
C LEU A 104 -0.68 1.36 2.68
N LEU A 105 0.39 2.12 2.54
CA LEU A 105 0.65 3.01 1.42
C LEU A 105 1.86 2.51 0.64
N ASP A 106 1.70 2.31 -0.65
CA ASP A 106 2.82 2.12 -1.56
C ASP A 106 2.85 3.20 -2.65
N ARG A 107 3.47 2.92 -3.78
CA ARG A 107 3.58 3.89 -4.87
C ARG A 107 2.25 4.13 -5.59
N ASP A 108 1.50 3.04 -5.87
CA ASP A 108 0.38 3.03 -6.81
C ASP A 108 -0.78 2.07 -6.43
N GLY A 109 -0.74 1.48 -5.23
CA GLY A 109 -1.76 0.54 -4.75
C GLY A 109 -1.51 -0.94 -5.07
N THR A 110 -0.45 -1.27 -5.81
CA THR A 110 -0.18 -2.66 -6.23
C THR A 110 0.38 -3.50 -5.08
N ARG A 111 1.37 -3.00 -4.37
CA ARG A 111 2.05 -3.68 -3.25
C ARG A 111 1.21 -3.63 -1.98
N SER A 112 0.50 -2.52 -1.74
CA SER A 112 -0.33 -2.32 -0.54
C SER A 112 -1.47 -3.34 -0.47
N ALA A 113 -2.10 -3.68 -1.59
CA ALA A 113 -3.11 -4.72 -1.65
C ALA A 113 -2.57 -6.09 -1.18
N GLN A 114 -1.36 -6.46 -1.63
CA GLN A 114 -0.72 -7.72 -1.24
C GLN A 114 -0.31 -7.72 0.23
N ALA A 115 0.30 -6.63 0.70
CA ALA A 115 0.72 -6.49 2.10
C ALA A 115 -0.48 -6.49 3.05
N ALA A 116 -1.56 -5.80 2.71
CA ALA A 116 -2.80 -5.78 3.49
C ALA A 116 -3.42 -7.18 3.61
N LYS A 117 -3.45 -7.93 2.51
CA LYS A 117 -3.93 -9.32 2.51
C LYS A 117 -3.09 -10.22 3.40
N GLU A 118 -1.76 -10.06 3.38
CA GLU A 118 -0.85 -10.81 4.25
C GLU A 118 -1.06 -10.46 5.73
N LEU A 119 -1.25 -9.17 6.06
CA LEU A 119 -1.55 -8.74 7.43
C LEU A 119 -2.90 -9.27 7.92
N VAL A 120 -3.95 -9.21 7.09
CA VAL A 120 -5.26 -9.78 7.44
C VAL A 120 -5.12 -11.29 7.73
N SER A 121 -4.38 -12.01 6.90
CA SER A 121 -4.09 -13.44 7.10
C SER A 121 -3.29 -13.70 8.39
N ALA A 122 -2.45 -12.75 8.82
CA ALA A 122 -1.73 -12.78 10.09
C ALA A 122 -2.57 -12.33 11.30
N GLY A 123 -3.85 -12.00 11.09
CA GLY A 123 -4.81 -11.66 12.14
C GLY A 123 -4.94 -10.16 12.47
N TYR A 124 -4.41 -9.26 11.63
CA TYR A 124 -4.70 -7.83 11.73
C TYR A 124 -6.08 -7.55 11.13
N LYS A 125 -7.05 -7.23 11.96
CA LYS A 125 -8.45 -7.09 11.52
C LYS A 125 -8.70 -5.84 10.68
N ASN A 126 -7.88 -4.82 10.84
CA ASN A 126 -8.05 -3.50 10.25
C ASN A 126 -6.81 -3.10 9.45
N ALA A 127 -6.37 -3.95 8.53
CA ALA A 127 -5.38 -3.61 7.52
C ALA A 127 -6.10 -3.10 6.26
N PHE A 128 -5.75 -1.88 5.83
CA PHE A 128 -6.36 -1.19 4.70
C PHE A 128 -5.36 -1.04 3.56
N ASP A 129 -5.81 -1.27 2.35
CA ASP A 129 -5.10 -0.95 1.12
C ASP A 129 -5.40 0.48 0.70
N VAL A 130 -4.41 1.39 0.77
CA VAL A 130 -4.51 2.73 0.21
C VAL A 130 -4.23 2.63 -1.29
N TYR A 131 -5.27 2.29 -2.04
CA TYR A 131 -5.16 1.74 -3.38
C TYR A 131 -4.72 2.73 -4.46
N ASP A 132 -4.79 4.03 -4.23
CA ASP A 132 -4.27 5.05 -5.14
C ASP A 132 -2.81 5.44 -4.83
N GLY A 133 -2.24 4.97 -3.71
CA GLY A 133 -0.83 5.09 -3.37
C GLY A 133 -0.32 6.50 -3.13
N PHE A 134 1.01 6.66 -3.09
CA PHE A 134 1.66 7.94 -2.87
C PHE A 134 1.75 8.78 -4.15
N GLU A 135 2.25 8.18 -5.24
CA GLU A 135 2.43 8.85 -6.52
C GLU A 135 1.21 8.72 -7.43
N GLY A 136 0.35 7.74 -7.16
CA GLY A 136 -0.84 7.45 -7.94
C GLY A 136 -0.62 6.47 -9.09
N ALA A 137 -1.71 6.11 -9.74
CA ALA A 137 -1.71 5.23 -10.88
C ALA A 137 -1.09 5.91 -12.12
N GLU A 138 -0.53 5.10 -13.02
CA GLU A 138 -0.08 5.58 -14.31
C GLU A 138 -1.26 6.05 -15.16
N PHE A 139 -1.05 7.09 -15.94
CA PHE A 139 -2.01 7.45 -16.97
C PHE A 139 -2.21 6.28 -17.92
N PRO A 140 -3.46 6.00 -18.33
CA PRO A 140 -3.72 4.91 -19.24
C PRO A 140 -2.93 5.09 -20.56
N ALA A 141 -2.28 4.02 -20.99
CA ALA A 141 -1.70 3.95 -22.31
C ALA A 141 -2.83 3.92 -23.36
N PHE A 142 -2.65 4.65 -24.43
CA PHE A 142 -3.56 4.63 -25.57
C PHE A 142 -2.86 3.99 -26.77
N ASP A 143 -3.46 2.94 -27.33
CA ASP A 143 -2.95 2.28 -28.54
C ASP A 143 -3.01 3.21 -29.77
N ASP A 144 -3.95 4.17 -29.76
CA ASP A 144 -4.09 5.17 -30.82
C ASP A 144 -3.22 6.41 -30.51
N PRO A 145 -2.16 6.68 -31.31
CA PRO A 145 -1.29 7.84 -31.14
C PRO A 145 -2.02 9.19 -31.19
N ASN A 146 -3.14 9.27 -31.92
CA ASN A 146 -3.92 10.51 -32.02
C ASN A 146 -4.70 10.76 -30.73
N LYS A 147 -5.26 9.72 -30.11
CA LYS A 147 -5.85 9.81 -28.76
C LYS A 147 -4.83 10.22 -27.73
N HIS A 148 -3.65 9.61 -27.75
CA HIS A 148 -2.56 9.96 -26.86
C HIS A 148 -2.20 11.45 -26.99
N LYS A 149 -1.97 11.94 -28.21
CA LYS A 149 -1.68 13.34 -28.50
C LYS A 149 -2.81 14.27 -28.03
N TYR A 150 -4.06 13.90 -28.26
CA TYR A 150 -5.22 14.69 -27.86
C TYR A 150 -5.30 14.83 -26.32
N TYR A 151 -5.23 13.74 -25.58
CA TYR A 151 -5.31 13.77 -24.12
C TYR A 151 -4.10 14.45 -23.47
N ARG A 152 -2.91 14.32 -24.07
CA ARG A 152 -1.72 15.08 -23.66
C ARG A 152 -1.92 16.59 -23.80
N GLN A 153 -2.50 17.05 -24.88
CA GLN A 153 -2.81 18.46 -25.08
C GLN A 153 -3.91 18.94 -24.12
N LEU A 154 -4.91 18.12 -23.87
CA LEU A 154 -5.98 18.42 -22.95
C LEU A 154 -5.46 18.53 -21.52
N ALA A 155 -4.62 17.61 -21.09
CA ALA A 155 -3.97 17.62 -19.78
C ALA A 155 -3.11 18.89 -19.60
N LYS A 156 -2.30 19.23 -20.60
CA LYS A 156 -1.49 20.45 -20.61
C LYS A 156 -2.34 21.72 -20.51
N ARG A 157 -3.47 21.77 -21.22
CA ARG A 157 -4.41 22.92 -21.18
C ARG A 157 -5.05 23.08 -19.81
N ASN A 158 -5.33 21.98 -19.13
CA ASN A 158 -5.97 21.97 -17.82
C ASN A 158 -4.95 21.98 -16.66
N ASN A 159 -3.67 22.25 -16.93
CA ASN A 159 -2.59 22.24 -15.94
C ASN A 159 -2.48 20.91 -15.16
N ILE A 160 -2.85 19.80 -15.78
CA ILE A 160 -2.63 18.46 -15.22
C ILE A 160 -1.17 18.12 -15.43
N TYR A 161 -0.38 18.29 -14.39
CA TYR A 161 1.03 17.92 -14.39
C TYR A 161 1.16 16.41 -14.23
N GLY A 162 2.00 15.80 -15.05
CA GLY A 162 2.30 14.39 -14.93
C GLY A 162 1.55 13.47 -15.89
N PHE A 163 0.91 14.02 -16.94
CA PHE A 163 0.52 13.20 -18.08
C PHE A 163 1.75 12.43 -18.60
N GLU A 164 1.62 11.11 -18.80
CA GLU A 164 2.73 10.15 -19.04
C GLU A 164 3.58 9.83 -17.79
N HIS A 165 3.35 10.52 -16.69
CA HIS A 165 3.87 10.18 -15.38
C HIS A 165 2.70 9.77 -14.46
N ARG A 166 3.02 9.22 -13.30
CA ARG A 166 2.00 8.88 -12.31
C ARG A 166 1.50 10.15 -11.68
N ARG A 167 0.31 10.63 -11.91
CA ARG A 167 -0.27 11.78 -11.19
C ARG A 167 -1.72 12.08 -11.61
N HIS A 168 -2.59 11.08 -11.62
CA HIS A 168 -4.01 11.34 -11.72
C HIS A 168 -4.80 10.88 -10.49
N SER A 169 -4.09 10.43 -9.46
CA SER A 169 -4.58 10.03 -8.14
C SER A 169 -3.39 9.93 -7.17
N GLY A 170 -3.63 9.55 -5.93
CA GLY A 170 -2.58 9.34 -4.95
C GLY A 170 -2.36 10.52 -4.01
N TRP A 171 -1.57 10.27 -2.96
CA TRP A 171 -1.33 11.22 -1.88
C TRP A 171 -0.85 12.60 -2.36
N GLN A 172 0.14 12.61 -3.27
CA GLN A 172 0.68 13.84 -3.83
C GLN A 172 -0.32 14.58 -4.73
N PHE A 173 -1.10 13.84 -5.54
CA PHE A 173 -2.10 14.42 -6.43
C PHE A 173 -3.18 15.17 -5.67
N TRP A 174 -3.64 14.63 -4.55
CA TRP A 174 -4.65 15.25 -3.70
C TRP A 174 -4.12 16.43 -2.87
N GLY A 175 -2.82 16.74 -2.95
CA GLY A 175 -2.19 17.82 -2.18
C GLY A 175 -2.15 17.54 -0.66
N LEU A 176 -2.20 16.27 -0.26
CA LEU A 176 -2.09 15.88 1.14
C LEU A 176 -0.69 16.15 1.68
N PRO A 177 -0.52 16.41 2.99
CA PRO A 177 0.78 16.79 3.55
C PRO A 177 1.85 15.70 3.40
N TRP A 178 3.02 16.06 2.90
CA TRP A 178 4.17 15.18 2.76
C TRP A 178 5.49 15.97 2.85
N THR A 179 6.62 15.26 3.01
CA THR A 179 7.94 15.85 3.25
C THR A 179 9.07 14.99 2.69
N TYR A 180 10.28 15.58 2.62
CA TYR A 180 11.56 14.89 2.46
C TYR A 180 12.34 14.79 3.77
N GLU A 181 11.85 15.45 4.85
CA GLU A 181 12.57 15.48 6.14
C GLU A 181 12.44 14.14 6.85
N MET A 182 13.59 13.53 7.17
CA MET A 182 13.65 12.22 7.79
C MET A 182 13.56 12.33 9.32
N ASP A 183 12.57 11.70 9.92
CA ASP A 183 12.47 11.55 11.37
C ASP A 183 12.88 10.11 11.76
N PRO A 184 13.94 9.95 12.60
CA PRO A 184 14.43 8.62 13.01
C PRO A 184 13.37 7.70 13.61
N LYS A 185 12.33 8.25 14.19
CA LYS A 185 11.20 7.51 14.75
C LYS A 185 10.46 6.68 13.72
N TYR A 186 10.42 7.13 12.46
CA TYR A 186 9.58 6.56 11.41
C TYR A 186 10.36 5.82 10.33
N VAL A 187 11.71 5.84 10.38
CA VAL A 187 12.56 5.24 9.34
C VAL A 187 12.79 3.74 9.55
N TYR A 188 13.17 3.06 8.47
CA TYR A 188 13.54 1.64 8.47
C TYR A 188 15.05 1.45 8.20
N PRO A 189 15.74 0.49 8.86
CA PRO A 189 15.18 -0.35 9.91
C PRO A 189 14.86 0.47 11.16
N PRO A 190 13.72 0.20 11.82
CA PRO A 190 13.40 0.92 13.04
C PRO A 190 14.43 0.57 14.12
N ASP A 191 14.98 1.57 14.76
CA ASP A 191 15.80 1.37 15.94
C ASP A 191 14.91 1.06 17.15
N LEU A 192 14.52 -0.20 17.24
CA LEU A 192 13.66 -0.70 18.33
C LEU A 192 14.37 -0.79 19.66
N GLY A 193 15.69 -0.56 19.70
CA GLY A 193 16.53 -0.61 20.90
C GLY A 193 16.82 0.76 21.51
N ALA A 194 16.66 1.84 20.78
CA ALA A 194 16.89 3.18 21.31
C ALA A 194 15.71 3.64 22.16
N PRO A 195 15.96 4.21 23.37
CA PRO A 195 14.91 4.83 24.14
C PRO A 195 14.31 5.97 23.34
N GLN A 196 13.04 5.92 23.07
CA GLN A 196 12.31 7.02 22.43
C GLN A 196 12.36 8.22 23.39
N LYS A 197 13.18 9.19 23.07
CA LYS A 197 13.28 10.46 23.80
C LYS A 197 12.13 11.38 23.45
#